data_11ac8fb97361d786d08f4a197334b55e
#
_entry.id   11ac8fb97361d786d08f4a197334b55e
#
_cell.length_a   1.000
_cell.length_b   1.000
_cell.length_c   1.000
_cell.angle_alpha   90.00
_cell.angle_beta   90.00
_cell.angle_gamma   90.00
#
_symmetry.space_group_name_H-M   'P 1'
#
loop_
_entity.id
_entity.type
_entity.pdbx_description
1 polymer ?
#
loop_
_entity_poly.entity_id
_entity_poly.type
_entity_poly.pdbx_seq_one_letter_code
_entity_poly.pdbx_strand_id
1 'polypeptide(L)'
;MRSETARAAGEGWRPWLVGAGVAAVAFWCLFPLYWTLKASFMDESAIIMGVAHNAGGYTVDNYLRVLGLSSSDSIFGGQTRAIMAGFVNSALVALPAAAAGTAIATLAGYVLGRFEFPFKGPLLYVLLASRTLPPIALLIPYYVFFAAIGLAGSLFGLWIVYLTAVIPLLSWVLMGYFASLPVEIERAARMDGCTRWQMLRHVTLPMALPGICLLYTSDAADDTPCV
;
A
#
# COMPACT_ATOMS: atom_id res chain seq x y z
N MET A 1 1.51 7.87 -55.51
CA MET A 1 0.50 6.80 -55.29
C MET A 1 1.06 5.43 -54.90
N ARG A 2 2.40 5.19 -54.81
CA ARG A 2 2.95 3.90 -54.38
C ARG A 2 3.44 3.85 -52.91
N SER A 3 3.43 4.95 -52.16
CA SER A 3 3.93 5.04 -50.79
C SER A 3 2.86 4.91 -49.72
N GLU A 4 1.60 5.03 -50.05
CA GLU A 4 0.50 4.93 -49.06
C GLU A 4 0.01 3.49 -48.84
N THR A 5 0.11 2.63 -49.86
CA THR A 5 -0.31 1.22 -49.78
C THR A 5 0.66 0.36 -48.95
N ALA A 6 1.92 0.77 -48.84
CA ALA A 6 2.92 0.05 -48.02
C ALA A 6 2.77 0.34 -46.51
N ARG A 7 2.17 1.47 -46.12
CA ARG A 7 1.90 1.79 -44.70
C ARG A 7 0.67 1.06 -44.16
N ALA A 8 -0.33 0.81 -45.01
CA ALA A 8 -1.55 0.10 -44.59
C ALA A 8 -1.36 -1.39 -44.34
N ALA A 9 -0.36 -2.03 -44.96
CA ALA A 9 -0.08 -3.46 -44.80
C ALA A 9 0.69 -3.79 -43.49
N GLY A 10 1.35 -2.80 -42.87
CA GLY A 10 2.11 -2.98 -41.61
C GLY A 10 1.28 -2.78 -40.33
N GLU A 11 0.07 -2.26 -40.41
CA GLU A 11 -0.74 -1.92 -39.22
C GLU A 11 -1.72 -3.01 -38.80
N GLY A 12 -2.02 -3.97 -39.64
CA GLY A 12 -3.07 -4.97 -39.39
C GLY A 12 -2.74 -6.01 -38.30
N TRP A 13 -1.47 -6.23 -38.02
CA TRP A 13 -1.03 -7.22 -37.01
C TRP A 13 -0.53 -6.59 -35.68
N ARG A 14 -0.21 -5.30 -35.68
CA ARG A 14 0.20 -4.59 -34.47
C ARG A 14 -0.88 -4.63 -33.36
N PRO A 15 -2.18 -4.37 -33.63
CA PRO A 15 -3.20 -4.45 -32.60
C PRO A 15 -3.38 -5.87 -32.03
N TRP A 16 -3.18 -6.90 -32.86
CA TRP A 16 -3.25 -8.29 -32.40
C TRP A 16 -2.06 -8.67 -31.51
N LEU A 17 -0.87 -8.21 -31.83
CA LEU A 17 0.32 -8.43 -30.98
C LEU A 17 0.19 -7.70 -29.65
N VAL A 18 -0.31 -6.47 -29.66
CA VAL A 18 -0.61 -5.72 -28.42
C VAL A 18 -1.70 -6.44 -27.63
N GLY A 19 -2.78 -6.86 -28.28
CA GLY A 19 -3.84 -7.65 -27.62
C GLY A 19 -3.34 -8.96 -27.03
N ALA A 20 -2.52 -9.70 -27.75
CA ALA A 20 -1.89 -10.93 -27.24
C ALA A 20 -0.95 -10.65 -26.06
N GLY A 21 -0.17 -9.58 -26.13
CA GLY A 21 0.70 -9.16 -25.04
C GLY A 21 -0.09 -8.79 -23.77
N VAL A 22 -1.14 -8.00 -23.92
CA VAL A 22 -2.05 -7.64 -22.81
C VAL A 22 -2.71 -8.89 -22.22
N ALA A 23 -3.20 -9.80 -23.07
CA ALA A 23 -3.81 -11.06 -22.62
C ALA A 23 -2.80 -11.93 -21.86
N ALA A 24 -1.56 -12.02 -22.33
CA ALA A 24 -0.51 -12.78 -21.66
C ALA A 24 -0.17 -12.20 -20.28
N VAL A 25 -0.03 -10.87 -20.17
CA VAL A 25 0.20 -10.19 -18.90
C VAL A 25 -1.01 -10.38 -17.97
N ALA A 26 -2.21 -10.17 -18.46
CA ALA A 26 -3.44 -10.38 -17.67
C ALA A 26 -3.54 -11.83 -17.17
N PHE A 27 -3.26 -12.81 -18.01
CA PHE A 27 -3.22 -14.21 -17.60
C PHE A 27 -2.17 -14.45 -16.51
N TRP A 28 -0.95 -13.91 -16.69
CA TRP A 28 0.12 -14.04 -15.71
C TRP A 28 -0.24 -13.44 -14.35
N CYS A 29 -0.88 -12.28 -14.34
CA CYS A 29 -1.33 -11.62 -13.11
C CYS A 29 -2.55 -12.32 -12.47
N LEU A 30 -3.49 -12.79 -13.28
CA LEU A 30 -4.73 -13.42 -12.78
C LEU A 30 -4.53 -14.88 -12.37
N PHE A 31 -3.54 -15.58 -12.95
CA PHE A 31 -3.31 -16.99 -12.67
C PHE A 31 -3.04 -17.30 -11.19
N PRO A 32 -2.15 -16.56 -10.47
CA PRO A 32 -1.97 -16.78 -9.04
C PRO A 32 -3.26 -16.53 -8.23
N LEU A 33 -4.03 -15.50 -8.60
CA LEU A 33 -5.30 -15.20 -7.93
C LEU A 33 -6.34 -16.31 -8.15
N TYR A 34 -6.47 -16.77 -9.40
CA TYR A 34 -7.32 -17.93 -9.72
C TYR A 34 -6.90 -19.16 -8.91
N TRP A 35 -5.58 -19.42 -8.83
CA TRP A 35 -5.05 -20.55 -8.10
C TRP A 35 -5.34 -20.46 -6.60
N THR A 36 -5.12 -19.29 -5.99
CA THR A 36 -5.42 -19.04 -4.58
C THR A 36 -6.91 -19.21 -4.30
N LEU A 37 -7.75 -18.65 -5.15
CA LEU A 37 -9.20 -18.78 -5.04
C LEU A 37 -9.62 -20.25 -5.16
N LYS A 38 -9.11 -20.98 -6.15
CA LYS A 38 -9.38 -22.41 -6.31
C LYS A 38 -8.94 -23.21 -5.08
N ALA A 39 -7.71 -22.98 -4.59
CA ALA A 39 -7.18 -23.67 -3.43
C ALA A 39 -8.00 -23.41 -2.16
N SER A 40 -8.58 -22.21 -1.99
CA SER A 40 -9.41 -21.88 -0.83
C SER A 40 -10.69 -22.71 -0.72
N PHE A 41 -11.18 -23.28 -1.84
CA PHE A 41 -12.31 -24.20 -1.88
C PHE A 41 -11.91 -25.68 -1.88
N MET A 42 -10.61 -26.01 -1.86
CA MET A 42 -10.17 -27.40 -1.85
C MET A 42 -10.11 -27.94 -0.42
N ASP A 43 -10.36 -29.23 -0.29
CA ASP A 43 -10.16 -29.93 0.98
C ASP A 43 -8.68 -29.97 1.37
N GLU A 44 -8.39 -29.97 2.66
CA GLU A 44 -7.06 -29.95 3.23
C GLU A 44 -6.17 -31.09 2.74
N SER A 45 -6.75 -32.30 2.62
CA SER A 45 -6.07 -33.48 2.11
C SER A 45 -5.62 -33.30 0.65
N ALA A 46 -6.43 -32.61 -0.17
CA ALA A 46 -6.11 -32.34 -1.57
C ALA A 46 -4.98 -31.31 -1.72
N ILE A 47 -4.89 -30.36 -0.79
CA ILE A 47 -3.79 -29.38 -0.78
C ILE A 47 -2.46 -30.03 -0.41
N ILE A 48 -2.46 -30.93 0.59
CA ILE A 48 -1.25 -31.62 1.08
C ILE A 48 -0.75 -32.68 0.09
N MET A 49 -1.67 -33.45 -0.52
CA MET A 49 -1.31 -34.53 -1.45
C MET A 49 -1.02 -34.04 -2.88
N GLY A 50 -1.17 -32.77 -3.13
CA GLY A 50 -0.96 -32.14 -4.45
C GLY A 50 -2.22 -32.07 -5.27
N VAL A 51 -2.32 -30.98 -6.04
CA VAL A 51 -3.53 -30.55 -6.77
C VAL A 51 -4.04 -31.54 -7.82
N ALA A 52 -3.21 -32.52 -8.22
CA ALA A 52 -3.61 -33.60 -9.13
C ALA A 52 -4.60 -34.61 -8.49
N HIS A 53 -4.68 -34.64 -7.14
CA HIS A 53 -5.52 -35.57 -6.39
C HIS A 53 -6.74 -34.86 -5.79
N ASN A 54 -7.52 -34.17 -6.61
CA ASN A 54 -8.75 -33.51 -6.18
C ASN A 54 -9.87 -34.56 -5.94
N ALA A 55 -9.58 -35.61 -5.18
CA ALA A 55 -10.53 -36.68 -4.85
C ALA A 55 -11.60 -36.24 -3.84
N GLY A 56 -11.39 -35.12 -3.12
CA GLY A 56 -12.27 -34.61 -2.06
C GLY A 56 -13.35 -33.63 -2.51
N GLY A 57 -13.32 -33.17 -3.77
CA GLY A 57 -14.25 -32.16 -4.26
C GLY A 57 -13.95 -30.74 -3.74
N TYR A 58 -14.87 -29.81 -4.03
CA TYR A 58 -14.82 -28.45 -3.52
C TYR A 58 -15.69 -28.33 -2.26
N THR A 59 -15.16 -27.61 -1.27
CA THR A 59 -15.83 -27.38 0.02
C THR A 59 -15.79 -25.93 0.42
N VAL A 60 -16.80 -25.46 1.13
CA VAL A 60 -16.83 -24.14 1.80
C VAL A 60 -16.42 -24.24 3.27
N ASP A 61 -16.05 -25.42 3.73
CA ASP A 61 -15.77 -25.70 5.14
C ASP A 61 -14.58 -24.89 5.67
N ASN A 62 -13.59 -24.59 4.83
CA ASN A 62 -12.48 -23.70 5.17
C ASN A 62 -12.95 -22.31 5.63
N TYR A 63 -13.96 -21.76 4.95
CA TYR A 63 -14.55 -20.46 5.31
C TYR A 63 -15.38 -20.57 6.59
N LEU A 64 -16.17 -21.63 6.72
CA LEU A 64 -16.96 -21.87 7.93
C LEU A 64 -16.07 -22.05 9.17
N ARG A 65 -14.92 -22.71 9.02
CA ARG A 65 -13.91 -22.83 10.08
C ARG A 65 -13.32 -21.47 10.46
N VAL A 66 -12.89 -20.68 9.49
CA VAL A 66 -12.35 -19.34 9.75
C VAL A 66 -13.35 -18.43 10.46
N LEU A 67 -14.65 -18.57 10.11
CA LEU A 67 -15.73 -17.84 10.78
C LEU A 67 -16.15 -18.44 12.13
N GLY A 68 -15.57 -19.58 12.53
CA GLY A 68 -15.90 -20.25 13.78
C GLY A 68 -17.26 -20.96 13.77
N LEU A 69 -17.85 -21.20 12.58
CA LEU A 69 -19.17 -21.82 12.40
C LEU A 69 -19.09 -23.33 12.23
N SER A 70 -17.91 -23.90 12.00
CA SER A 70 -17.68 -25.35 11.89
C SER A 70 -16.72 -25.81 12.98
N SER A 71 -17.06 -26.92 13.66
CA SER A 71 -16.30 -27.54 14.75
C SER A 71 -15.60 -28.82 14.32
N SER A 72 -15.29 -28.99 13.01
CA SER A 72 -14.62 -30.21 12.57
C SER A 72 -13.21 -30.31 13.18
N ASP A 73 -12.91 -31.49 13.75
CA ASP A 73 -11.61 -31.89 14.30
C ASP A 73 -10.56 -32.04 13.19
N SER A 74 -10.19 -30.94 12.54
CA SER A 74 -9.10 -30.94 11.59
C SER A 74 -7.76 -30.70 12.28
N ILE A 75 -6.68 -31.13 11.62
CA ILE A 75 -5.29 -30.88 12.04
C ILE A 75 -5.05 -29.39 12.35
N PHE A 76 -5.83 -28.48 11.74
CA PHE A 76 -5.78 -27.02 11.89
C PHE A 76 -6.90 -26.44 12.78
N GLY A 77 -7.73 -27.25 13.44
CA GLY A 77 -8.88 -26.77 14.23
C GLY A 77 -8.54 -25.80 15.38
N GLY A 78 -7.29 -25.84 15.88
CA GLY A 78 -6.78 -24.83 16.82
C GLY A 78 -6.40 -23.49 16.20
N GLN A 79 -6.29 -23.40 14.87
CA GLN A 79 -5.79 -22.21 14.18
C GLN A 79 -6.85 -21.14 13.94
N THR A 80 -8.15 -21.47 13.97
CA THR A 80 -9.23 -20.51 13.74
C THR A 80 -9.16 -19.32 14.70
N ARG A 81 -8.95 -19.60 16.00
CA ARG A 81 -8.77 -18.54 17.00
C ARG A 81 -7.49 -17.73 16.75
N ALA A 82 -6.40 -18.40 16.36
CA ALA A 82 -5.15 -17.73 16.05
C ALA A 82 -5.24 -16.84 14.81
N ILE A 83 -5.95 -17.28 13.76
CA ILE A 83 -6.20 -16.50 12.55
C ILE A 83 -7.04 -15.25 12.88
N MET A 84 -8.14 -15.40 13.62
CA MET A 84 -8.99 -14.29 14.01
C MET A 84 -8.26 -13.31 14.92
N ALA A 85 -7.49 -13.80 15.89
CA ALA A 85 -6.65 -12.97 16.73
C ALA A 85 -5.56 -12.25 15.91
N GLY A 86 -4.95 -12.94 14.94
CA GLY A 86 -4.00 -12.36 14.01
C GLY A 86 -4.60 -11.25 13.16
N PHE A 87 -5.82 -11.44 12.67
CA PHE A 87 -6.56 -10.42 11.91
C PHE A 87 -6.86 -9.19 12.75
N VAL A 88 -7.35 -9.38 13.98
CA VAL A 88 -7.60 -8.29 14.93
C VAL A 88 -6.31 -7.55 15.27
N ASN A 89 -5.22 -8.27 15.57
CA ASN A 89 -3.93 -7.66 15.85
C ASN A 89 -3.39 -6.87 14.65
N SER A 90 -3.53 -7.40 13.43
CA SER A 90 -3.15 -6.71 12.22
C SER A 90 -3.95 -5.42 12.02
N ALA A 91 -5.26 -5.47 12.25
CA ALA A 91 -6.11 -4.28 12.18
C ALA A 91 -5.76 -3.24 13.26
N LEU A 92 -5.51 -3.69 14.49
CA LEU A 92 -5.09 -2.83 15.61
C LEU A 92 -3.72 -2.16 15.39
N VAL A 93 -2.88 -2.75 14.56
CA VAL A 93 -1.60 -2.13 14.19
C VAL A 93 -1.74 -1.29 12.93
N ALA A 94 -2.33 -1.83 11.87
CA ALA A 94 -2.36 -1.19 10.56
C ALA A 94 -3.19 0.09 10.55
N LEU A 95 -4.42 0.07 11.12
CA LEU A 95 -5.30 1.22 11.08
C LEU A 95 -4.74 2.44 11.82
N PRO A 96 -4.29 2.32 13.09
CA PRO A 96 -3.73 3.46 13.77
C PRO A 96 -2.37 3.89 13.18
N ALA A 97 -1.53 2.96 12.70
CA ALA A 97 -0.27 3.30 12.04
C ALA A 97 -0.52 4.08 10.75
N ALA A 98 -1.50 3.67 9.94
CA ALA A 98 -1.90 4.39 8.75
C ALA A 98 -2.43 5.78 9.08
N ALA A 99 -3.34 5.89 10.05
CA ALA A 99 -3.93 7.17 10.45
C ALA A 99 -2.87 8.15 11.01
N ALA A 100 -2.05 7.69 11.96
CA ALA A 100 -1.00 8.51 12.56
C ALA A 100 0.11 8.83 11.53
N GLY A 101 0.53 7.86 10.75
CA GLY A 101 1.54 8.03 9.69
C GLY A 101 1.11 9.07 8.66
N THR A 102 -0.14 8.99 8.18
CA THR A 102 -0.70 9.97 7.24
C THR A 102 -0.82 11.35 7.87
N ALA A 103 -1.30 11.46 9.10
CA ALA A 103 -1.41 12.75 9.79
C ALA A 103 -0.05 13.43 9.94
N ILE A 104 0.96 12.70 10.42
CA ILE A 104 2.33 13.20 10.58
C ILE A 104 2.94 13.55 9.22
N ALA A 105 2.81 12.67 8.24
CA ALA A 105 3.35 12.88 6.90
C ALA A 105 2.68 14.06 6.18
N THR A 106 1.39 14.29 6.40
CA THR A 106 0.66 15.44 5.85
C THR A 106 1.22 16.75 6.41
N LEU A 107 1.44 16.83 7.71
CA LEU A 107 2.04 18.02 8.34
C LEU A 107 3.48 18.23 7.84
N ALA A 108 4.28 17.17 7.82
CA ALA A 108 5.65 17.22 7.32
C ALA A 108 5.71 17.62 5.83
N GLY A 109 4.89 17.00 5.00
CA GLY A 109 4.78 17.29 3.57
C GLY A 109 4.33 18.73 3.29
N TYR A 110 3.38 19.25 4.09
CA TYR A 110 2.97 20.65 4.00
C TYR A 110 4.13 21.61 4.32
N VAL A 111 4.84 21.37 5.43
CA VAL A 111 5.99 22.19 5.80
C VAL A 111 7.08 22.13 4.73
N LEU A 112 7.41 20.92 4.28
CA LEU A 112 8.44 20.72 3.25
C LEU A 112 8.02 21.30 1.89
N GLY A 113 6.73 21.28 1.54
CA GLY A 113 6.24 21.80 0.25
C GLY A 113 6.07 23.32 0.21
N ARG A 114 5.75 23.96 1.37
CA ARG A 114 5.33 25.36 1.41
C ARG A 114 6.31 26.30 2.07
N PHE A 115 7.25 25.79 2.85
CA PHE A 115 8.19 26.64 3.58
C PHE A 115 9.61 26.41 3.08
N GLU A 116 10.36 27.52 2.99
CA GLU A 116 11.79 27.51 2.81
C GLU A 116 12.45 27.74 4.16
N PHE A 117 13.36 26.83 4.55
CA PHE A 117 14.12 26.93 5.80
C PHE A 117 15.52 26.34 5.61
N PRO A 118 16.50 26.78 6.42
CA PRO A 118 17.83 26.20 6.39
C PRO A 118 17.72 24.68 6.70
N PHE A 119 18.57 23.88 6.05
CA PHE A 119 18.61 22.41 6.16
C PHE A 119 17.45 21.63 5.51
N LYS A 120 16.52 22.27 4.80
CA LYS A 120 15.47 21.57 4.02
C LYS A 120 16.07 20.53 3.06
N GLY A 121 17.11 20.92 2.29
CA GLY A 121 17.79 20.00 1.37
C GLY A 121 18.40 18.77 2.09
N PRO A 122 19.28 18.94 3.08
CA PRO A 122 19.79 17.84 3.87
C PRO A 122 18.70 16.95 4.48
N LEU A 123 17.61 17.52 5.00
CA LEU A 123 16.49 16.76 5.55
C LEU A 123 15.83 15.87 4.49
N LEU A 124 15.59 16.40 3.29
CA LEU A 124 15.05 15.62 2.17
C LEU A 124 15.99 14.48 1.77
N TYR A 125 17.31 14.73 1.73
CA TYR A 125 18.27 13.67 1.47
C TYR A 125 18.23 12.57 2.53
N VAL A 126 18.12 12.90 3.81
CA VAL A 126 18.00 11.91 4.89
C VAL A 126 16.70 11.11 4.75
N LEU A 127 15.57 11.76 4.46
CA LEU A 127 14.29 11.08 4.23
C LEU A 127 14.36 10.10 3.05
N LEU A 128 14.95 10.50 1.93
CA LEU A 128 15.12 9.62 0.77
C LEU A 128 16.15 8.52 1.04
N ALA A 129 17.27 8.83 1.66
CA ALA A 129 18.31 7.86 2.00
C ALA A 129 17.79 6.76 2.95
N SER A 130 16.88 7.09 3.86
CA SER A 130 16.25 6.09 4.74
C SER A 130 15.48 5.01 3.96
N ARG A 131 15.04 5.30 2.74
CA ARG A 131 14.32 4.36 1.86
C ARG A 131 15.24 3.43 1.06
N THR A 132 16.52 3.80 0.91
CA THR A 132 17.50 2.95 0.21
C THR A 132 18.00 1.80 1.06
N LEU A 133 17.80 1.87 2.36
CA LEU A 133 18.17 0.79 3.28
C LEU A 133 17.16 -0.36 3.14
N PRO A 134 17.62 -1.59 2.84
CA PRO A 134 16.72 -2.72 2.76
C PRO A 134 16.08 -3.00 4.14
N PRO A 135 14.74 -3.16 4.23
CA PRO A 135 14.06 -3.35 5.52
C PRO A 135 14.61 -4.54 6.32
N ILE A 136 15.07 -5.58 5.63
CA ILE A 136 15.64 -6.77 6.27
C ILE A 136 16.94 -6.46 7.02
N ALA A 137 17.74 -5.51 6.56
CA ALA A 137 18.97 -5.09 7.23
C ALA A 137 18.69 -4.34 8.54
N LEU A 138 17.53 -3.69 8.64
CA LEU A 138 17.11 -2.95 9.82
C LEU A 138 16.43 -3.85 10.88
N LEU A 139 16.09 -5.08 10.53
CA LEU A 139 15.38 -5.99 11.42
C LEU A 139 16.18 -6.27 12.72
N ILE A 140 17.47 -6.58 12.60
CA ILE A 140 18.32 -6.88 13.75
C ILE A 140 18.53 -5.64 14.64
N PRO A 141 18.93 -4.46 14.11
CA PRO A 141 19.01 -3.24 14.90
C PRO A 141 17.70 -2.87 15.60
N TYR A 142 16.57 -2.98 14.94
CA TYR A 142 15.27 -2.72 15.56
C TYR A 142 14.99 -3.70 16.69
N TYR A 143 15.22 -5.00 16.48
CA TYR A 143 14.99 -5.99 17.52
C TYR A 143 15.84 -5.72 18.77
N VAL A 144 17.15 -5.47 18.60
CA VAL A 144 18.06 -5.18 19.69
C VAL A 144 17.63 -3.91 20.43
N PHE A 145 17.30 -2.85 19.71
CA PHE A 145 16.85 -1.59 20.30
C PHE A 145 15.55 -1.77 21.09
N PHE A 146 14.53 -2.41 20.51
CA PHE A 146 13.26 -2.64 21.18
C PHE A 146 13.37 -3.62 22.34
N ALA A 147 14.27 -4.61 22.26
CA ALA A 147 14.55 -5.49 23.39
C ALA A 147 15.17 -4.71 24.57
N ALA A 148 16.11 -3.80 24.30
CA ALA A 148 16.76 -3.00 25.32
C ALA A 148 15.79 -2.06 26.06
N ILE A 149 14.74 -1.56 25.40
CA ILE A 149 13.73 -0.68 26.00
C ILE A 149 12.46 -1.43 26.44
N GLY A 150 12.45 -2.78 26.37
CA GLY A 150 11.34 -3.61 26.82
C GLY A 150 10.10 -3.61 25.89
N LEU A 151 10.23 -3.15 24.65
CA LEU A 151 9.15 -3.09 23.66
C LEU A 151 9.20 -4.25 22.64
N ALA A 152 10.16 -5.16 22.72
CA ALA A 152 10.22 -6.32 21.84
C ALA A 152 8.96 -7.20 22.01
N GLY A 153 8.36 -7.60 20.89
CA GLY A 153 7.12 -8.39 20.88
C GLY A 153 5.84 -7.61 21.23
N SER A 154 5.91 -6.29 21.46
CA SER A 154 4.74 -5.47 21.71
C SER A 154 4.13 -4.91 20.42
N LEU A 155 2.79 -4.75 20.41
CA LEU A 155 2.09 -4.08 19.30
C LEU A 155 2.55 -2.62 19.13
N PHE A 156 2.90 -1.98 20.25
CA PHE A 156 3.39 -0.59 20.23
C PHE A 156 4.78 -0.47 19.57
N GLY A 157 5.68 -1.42 19.84
CA GLY A 157 6.97 -1.48 19.15
C GLY A 157 6.82 -1.67 17.65
N LEU A 158 5.91 -2.56 17.24
CA LEU A 158 5.59 -2.78 15.84
C LEU A 158 4.99 -1.52 15.18
N TRP A 159 4.17 -0.79 15.90
CA TRP A 159 3.59 0.48 15.47
C TRP A 159 4.67 1.50 15.11
N ILE A 160 5.67 1.68 15.99
CA ILE A 160 6.79 2.59 15.74
C ILE A 160 7.55 2.18 14.48
N VAL A 161 7.82 0.88 14.29
CA VAL A 161 8.50 0.37 13.08
C VAL A 161 7.72 0.74 11.81
N TYR A 162 6.41 0.55 11.79
CA TYR A 162 5.59 0.95 10.64
C TYR A 162 5.64 2.45 10.38
N LEU A 163 5.58 3.28 11.43
CA LEU A 163 5.69 4.73 11.28
C LEU A 163 7.04 5.16 10.68
N THR A 164 8.13 4.53 11.10
CA THR A 164 9.46 4.84 10.54
C THR A 164 9.57 4.48 9.05
N ALA A 165 8.84 3.47 8.60
CA ALA A 165 8.80 3.07 7.21
C ALA A 165 7.88 3.98 6.36
N VAL A 166 6.71 4.35 6.89
CA VAL A 166 5.65 5.05 6.15
C VAL A 166 5.89 6.55 6.04
N ILE A 167 6.29 7.21 7.15
CA ILE A 167 6.41 8.67 7.22
C ILE A 167 7.34 9.26 6.16
N PRO A 168 8.56 8.75 5.92
CA PRO A 168 9.48 9.37 4.95
C PRO A 168 8.91 9.39 3.53
N LEU A 169 8.33 8.28 3.08
CA LEU A 169 7.76 8.17 1.74
C LEU A 169 6.57 9.10 1.57
N LEU A 170 5.58 8.99 2.47
CA LEU A 170 4.38 9.81 2.39
C LEU A 170 4.70 11.31 2.50
N SER A 171 5.65 11.70 3.37
CA SER A 171 6.06 13.09 3.49
C SER A 171 6.65 13.63 2.19
N TRP A 172 7.47 12.82 1.50
CA TRP A 172 8.07 13.21 0.23
C TRP A 172 7.02 13.35 -0.89
N VAL A 173 6.11 12.39 -1.01
CA VAL A 173 5.03 12.44 -2.02
C VAL A 173 4.10 13.61 -1.75
N LEU A 174 3.67 13.79 -0.49
CA LEU A 174 2.80 14.90 -0.10
C LEU A 174 3.48 16.26 -0.26
N MET A 175 4.79 16.35 -0.05
CA MET A 175 5.56 17.56 -0.35
C MET A 175 5.39 17.97 -1.82
N GLY A 176 5.57 17.03 -2.76
CA GLY A 176 5.38 17.29 -4.19
C GLY A 176 3.95 17.74 -4.50
N TYR A 177 2.97 17.08 -3.89
CA TYR A 177 1.56 17.43 -4.07
C TYR A 177 1.25 18.84 -3.52
N PHE A 178 1.65 19.15 -2.30
CA PHE A 178 1.45 20.49 -1.74
C PHE A 178 2.19 21.57 -2.54
N ALA A 179 3.38 21.28 -3.06
CA ALA A 179 4.12 22.22 -3.90
C ALA A 179 3.37 22.54 -5.22
N SER A 180 2.58 21.63 -5.75
CA SER A 180 1.80 21.82 -6.99
C SER A 180 0.52 22.64 -6.82
N LEU A 181 0.01 22.79 -5.59
CA LEU A 181 -1.22 23.55 -5.35
C LEU A 181 -0.98 25.07 -5.57
N PRO A 182 -1.96 25.81 -6.13
CA PRO A 182 -1.83 27.25 -6.36
C PRO A 182 -1.58 28.03 -5.06
N VAL A 183 -0.49 28.81 -5.03
CA VAL A 183 -0.11 29.64 -3.87
C VAL A 183 -1.07 30.82 -3.67
N GLU A 184 -1.74 31.22 -4.74
CA GLU A 184 -2.69 32.35 -4.77
C GLU A 184 -3.84 32.12 -3.77
N ILE A 185 -4.31 30.91 -3.63
CA ILE A 185 -5.39 30.55 -2.70
C ILE A 185 -4.96 30.74 -1.25
N GLU A 186 -3.74 30.35 -0.91
CA GLU A 186 -3.17 30.59 0.42
C GLU A 186 -2.93 32.08 0.69
N ARG A 187 -2.55 32.85 -0.34
CA ARG A 187 -2.42 34.30 -0.22
C ARG A 187 -3.76 34.97 0.01
N ALA A 188 -4.81 34.56 -0.71
CA ALA A 188 -6.16 35.06 -0.49
C ALA A 188 -6.64 34.77 0.93
N ALA A 189 -6.50 33.54 1.41
CA ALA A 189 -6.86 33.18 2.79
C ALA A 189 -6.10 34.01 3.86
N ARG A 190 -4.86 34.38 3.59
CA ARG A 190 -4.12 35.29 4.47
C ARG A 190 -4.65 36.72 4.44
N MET A 191 -5.08 37.20 3.29
CA MET A 191 -5.74 38.52 3.16
C MET A 191 -7.06 38.55 3.96
N ASP A 192 -7.78 37.41 4.01
CA ASP A 192 -8.99 37.21 4.80
C ASP A 192 -8.70 37.05 6.33
N GLY A 193 -7.45 37.17 6.76
CA GLY A 193 -7.03 37.11 8.16
C GLY A 193 -6.86 35.71 8.74
N CYS A 194 -6.82 34.67 7.92
CA CYS A 194 -6.61 33.29 8.40
C CYS A 194 -5.21 33.11 8.99
N THR A 195 -5.15 32.50 10.17
CA THR A 195 -3.88 32.00 10.72
C THR A 195 -3.34 30.82 9.89
N ARG A 196 -2.07 30.49 10.00
CA ARG A 196 -1.45 29.37 9.28
C ARG A 196 -2.14 28.03 9.55
N TRP A 197 -2.58 27.80 10.78
CA TRP A 197 -3.31 26.59 11.15
C TRP A 197 -4.72 26.55 10.55
N GLN A 198 -5.43 27.68 10.57
CA GLN A 198 -6.74 27.80 9.93
C GLN A 198 -6.64 27.59 8.41
N MET A 199 -5.64 28.20 7.79
CA MET A 199 -5.35 28.02 6.37
C MET A 199 -5.06 26.54 6.03
N LEU A 200 -4.21 25.87 6.81
CA LEU A 200 -3.95 24.44 6.61
C LEU A 200 -5.24 23.63 6.73
N ARG A 201 -6.00 23.82 7.81
CA ARG A 201 -7.17 22.98 8.13
C ARG A 201 -8.36 23.23 7.21
N HIS A 202 -8.64 24.48 6.83
CA HIS A 202 -9.87 24.85 6.13
C HIS A 202 -9.66 25.10 4.63
N VAL A 203 -8.44 25.32 4.19
CA VAL A 203 -8.12 25.62 2.79
C VAL A 203 -7.24 24.54 2.17
N THR A 204 -6.01 24.41 2.68
CA THR A 204 -5.00 23.57 2.03
C THR A 204 -5.30 22.07 2.19
N LEU A 205 -5.72 21.61 3.37
CA LEU A 205 -6.02 20.21 3.63
C LEU A 205 -7.25 19.71 2.86
N PRO A 206 -8.39 20.42 2.79
CA PRO A 206 -9.51 20.00 1.95
C PRO A 206 -9.15 19.93 0.46
N MET A 207 -8.32 20.85 -0.03
CA MET A 207 -7.82 20.80 -1.41
C MET A 207 -6.85 19.63 -1.63
N ALA A 208 -6.13 19.22 -0.60
CA ALA A 208 -5.19 18.10 -0.66
C ALA A 208 -5.88 16.75 -0.48
N LEU A 209 -7.10 16.68 0.05
CA LEU A 209 -7.82 15.43 0.30
C LEU A 209 -7.87 14.49 -0.93
N PRO A 210 -8.17 14.94 -2.16
CA PRO A 210 -8.16 14.06 -3.31
C PRO A 210 -6.77 13.44 -3.55
N GLY A 211 -5.70 14.20 -3.41
CA GLY A 211 -4.32 13.70 -3.53
C GLY A 211 -3.93 12.76 -2.38
N ILE A 212 -4.38 13.04 -1.16
CA ILE A 212 -4.18 12.15 -0.01
C ILE A 212 -4.94 10.84 -0.21
N CYS A 213 -6.18 10.88 -0.70
CA CYS A 213 -6.96 9.69 -1.04
C CYS A 213 -6.32 8.89 -2.18
N LEU A 214 -5.78 9.56 -3.19
CA LEU A 214 -5.03 8.92 -4.28
C LEU A 214 -3.81 8.12 -3.78
N LEU A 215 -3.13 8.57 -2.73
CA LEU A 215 -2.02 7.83 -2.12
C LEU A 215 -2.45 6.49 -1.53
N TYR A 216 -3.68 6.41 -0.99
CA TYR A 216 -4.23 5.14 -0.51
C TYR A 216 -4.73 4.24 -1.63
N THR A 217 -5.05 4.80 -2.80
CA THR A 217 -5.50 4.04 -3.98
C THR A 217 -4.35 3.74 -4.93
N SER A 218 -3.27 4.52 -4.95
CA SER A 218 -2.14 4.32 -5.86
C SER A 218 -1.21 3.18 -5.43
N ASP A 219 -1.14 2.81 -4.15
CA ASP A 219 -0.54 1.53 -3.74
C ASP A 219 -1.29 0.31 -4.35
N ALA A 220 -2.55 0.52 -4.76
CA ALA A 220 -3.33 -0.45 -5.51
C ALA A 220 -3.31 -0.19 -7.04
N ALA A 221 -2.78 0.95 -7.50
CA ALA A 221 -2.84 1.42 -8.88
C ALA A 221 -1.47 1.78 -9.47
N ASP A 222 -0.36 1.49 -8.80
CA ASP A 222 0.99 1.68 -9.33
C ASP A 222 1.29 0.81 -10.58
N ASP A 223 0.31 -0.02 -10.99
CA ASP A 223 0.36 -0.82 -12.21
C ASP A 223 -0.36 -0.17 -13.41
N THR A 224 -0.88 1.05 -13.29
CA THR A 224 -1.44 1.75 -14.45
C THR A 224 -0.58 2.96 -14.82
N PRO A 225 0.15 2.91 -15.95
CA PRO A 225 0.80 4.11 -16.48
C PRO A 225 -0.30 5.12 -16.83
N CYS A 226 -0.25 6.29 -16.22
CA CYS A 226 -1.04 7.43 -16.65
C CYS A 226 -0.67 7.75 -18.10
N VAL A 227 -1.59 7.50 -19.04
CA VAL A 227 -1.56 8.02 -20.40
C VAL A 227 -2.14 9.43 -20.40
#